data_a4c006609a9cfa824ad2aac0d1e23775
#
_entry.id   a4c006609a9cfa824ad2aac0d1e23775
#
_cell.length_a   1.000
_cell.length_b   1.000
_cell.length_c   1.000
_cell.angle_alpha   90.00
_cell.angle_beta   90.00
_cell.angle_gamma   90.00
#
_symmetry.space_group_name_H-M   'P 1'
#
loop_
_entity.id
_entity.type
_entity.pdbx_description
1 polymer ?
#
loop_
_entity_poly.entity_id
_entity_poly.type
_entity_poly.pdbx_seq_one_letter_code
_entity_poly.pdbx_strand_id
1 'polypeptide(L)'
;MDTTTQTERVLGLVQSRGMVRPKDLADLGIPSVVLTRLAADGRIERVGRGLYRVPGRMPTETESLELLAIKAPRAVFCLLTALQVHELTTQLPRQVWIAMPRGSHAPTIEYPPVRVLQFSGDAYAEGVEIIVRDSVSLRVYGVAKTVADCFKYRNKIGLDVALEALKAARSTGKVTADDLWRFAKICRVANVMRPYLEALG
;
A
#
# COMPACT_ATOMS: atom_id res chain seq x y z
N MET A 1 -10.78 -29.63 -25.76
CA MET A 1 -11.32 -28.78 -24.68
C MET A 1 -11.54 -27.39 -25.22
N ASP A 2 -12.76 -26.95 -25.19
CA ASP A 2 -13.29 -25.82 -25.95
C ASP A 2 -12.67 -24.47 -25.53
N THR A 3 -12.09 -23.74 -26.47
CA THR A 3 -11.52 -22.40 -26.27
C THR A 3 -12.58 -21.42 -25.73
N THR A 4 -13.83 -21.59 -26.15
CA THR A 4 -14.97 -20.81 -25.68
C THR A 4 -15.19 -20.97 -24.18
N THR A 5 -15.15 -22.19 -23.67
CA THR A 5 -15.31 -22.50 -22.25
C THR A 5 -14.16 -21.95 -21.40
N GLN A 6 -12.89 -21.98 -21.87
CA GLN A 6 -11.77 -21.40 -21.15
C GLN A 6 -11.87 -19.88 -21.08
N THR A 7 -12.26 -19.23 -22.16
CA THR A 7 -12.50 -17.77 -22.23
C THR A 7 -13.57 -17.33 -21.23
N GLU A 8 -14.70 -18.02 -21.17
CA GLU A 8 -15.78 -17.71 -20.23
C GLU A 8 -15.35 -17.88 -18.78
N ARG A 9 -14.59 -18.95 -18.47
CA ARG A 9 -14.04 -19.18 -17.13
C ARG A 9 -13.09 -18.07 -16.72
N VAL A 10 -12.22 -17.60 -17.62
CA VAL A 10 -11.30 -16.48 -17.33
C VAL A 10 -12.06 -15.19 -17.11
N LEU A 11 -13.06 -14.88 -17.94
CA LEU A 11 -13.86 -13.66 -17.75
C LEU A 11 -14.65 -13.67 -16.44
N GLY A 12 -15.26 -14.81 -16.09
CA GLY A 12 -15.91 -14.98 -14.79
C GLY A 12 -14.95 -14.80 -13.63
N LEU A 13 -13.71 -15.29 -13.76
CA LEU A 13 -12.66 -15.10 -12.75
C LEU A 13 -12.27 -13.61 -12.62
N VAL A 14 -12.09 -12.91 -13.75
CA VAL A 14 -11.75 -11.47 -13.75
C VAL A 14 -12.89 -10.65 -13.14
N GLN A 15 -14.14 -11.01 -13.43
CA GLN A 15 -15.32 -10.34 -12.87
C GLN A 15 -15.44 -10.55 -11.34
N SER A 16 -15.20 -11.78 -10.88
CA SER A 16 -15.36 -12.13 -9.45
C SER A 16 -14.21 -11.61 -8.58
N ARG A 17 -12.97 -11.65 -9.08
CA ARG A 17 -11.78 -11.22 -8.33
C ARG A 17 -11.38 -9.76 -8.57
N GLY A 18 -11.93 -9.11 -9.60
CA GLY A 18 -11.59 -7.75 -10.01
C GLY A 18 -10.27 -7.67 -10.79
N MET A 19 -9.22 -8.31 -10.33
CA MET A 19 -7.92 -8.43 -11.00
C MET A 19 -7.45 -9.88 -11.07
N VAL A 20 -6.78 -10.25 -12.16
CA VAL A 20 -6.29 -11.61 -12.42
C VAL A 20 -4.87 -11.58 -12.99
N ARG A 21 -4.08 -12.59 -12.65
CA ARG A 21 -2.71 -12.81 -13.10
C ARG A 21 -2.55 -14.13 -13.82
N PRO A 22 -1.46 -14.32 -14.60
CA PRO A 22 -1.15 -15.60 -15.24
C PRO A 22 -1.14 -16.79 -14.28
N LYS A 23 -0.65 -16.60 -13.05
CA LYS A 23 -0.61 -17.67 -12.04
C LYS A 23 -2.01 -18.11 -11.59
N ASP A 24 -2.98 -17.19 -11.50
CA ASP A 24 -4.36 -17.50 -11.11
C ASP A 24 -5.04 -18.41 -12.13
N LEU A 25 -4.55 -18.39 -13.39
CA LEU A 25 -4.99 -19.29 -14.46
C LEU A 25 -4.27 -20.66 -14.39
N ALA A 26 -3.03 -20.68 -13.92
CA ALA A 26 -2.26 -21.91 -13.78
C ALA A 26 -2.96 -22.89 -12.82
N ASP A 27 -3.50 -22.38 -11.71
CA ASP A 27 -4.28 -23.15 -10.74
C ASP A 27 -5.55 -23.78 -11.35
N LEU A 28 -6.05 -23.20 -12.45
CA LEU A 28 -7.21 -23.69 -13.20
C LEU A 28 -6.84 -24.53 -14.42
N GLY A 29 -5.54 -24.75 -14.66
CA GLY A 29 -5.03 -25.44 -15.86
C GLY A 29 -5.26 -24.67 -17.15
N ILE A 30 -5.42 -23.33 -17.09
CA ILE A 30 -5.68 -22.49 -18.27
C ILE A 30 -4.37 -21.79 -18.69
N PRO A 31 -3.96 -21.89 -19.95
CA PRO A 31 -2.76 -21.20 -20.44
C PRO A 31 -2.88 -19.68 -20.35
N SER A 32 -1.81 -19.02 -19.90
CA SER A 32 -1.77 -17.55 -19.73
C SER A 32 -1.96 -16.76 -21.03
N VAL A 33 -1.73 -17.39 -22.19
CA VAL A 33 -1.96 -16.78 -23.51
C VAL A 33 -3.42 -16.33 -23.68
N VAL A 34 -4.36 -16.94 -22.97
CA VAL A 34 -5.80 -16.55 -22.99
C VAL A 34 -5.95 -15.09 -22.49
N LEU A 35 -5.20 -14.67 -21.46
CA LEU A 35 -5.22 -13.28 -20.98
C LEU A 35 -4.72 -12.31 -22.07
N THR A 36 -3.65 -12.66 -22.77
CA THR A 36 -3.10 -11.82 -23.83
C THR A 36 -4.10 -11.66 -24.98
N ARG A 37 -4.77 -12.75 -25.36
CA ARG A 37 -5.80 -12.75 -26.41
C ARG A 37 -7.02 -11.90 -25.99
N LEU A 38 -7.54 -12.12 -24.78
CA LEU A 38 -8.66 -11.33 -24.27
C LEU A 38 -8.34 -9.83 -24.12
N ALA A 39 -7.08 -9.50 -23.82
CA ALA A 39 -6.63 -8.11 -23.78
C ALA A 39 -6.52 -7.50 -25.20
N ALA A 40 -6.08 -8.27 -26.18
CA ALA A 40 -6.05 -7.83 -27.58
C ALA A 40 -7.47 -7.62 -28.13
N ASP A 41 -8.43 -8.45 -27.71
CA ASP A 41 -9.85 -8.35 -28.07
C ASP A 41 -10.59 -7.23 -27.29
N GLY A 42 -9.91 -6.50 -26.39
CA GLY A 42 -10.50 -5.43 -25.57
C GLY A 42 -11.48 -5.93 -24.48
N ARG A 43 -11.61 -7.24 -24.28
CA ARG A 43 -12.50 -7.83 -23.26
C ARG A 43 -11.99 -7.72 -21.84
N ILE A 44 -10.68 -7.60 -21.68
CA ILE A 44 -9.99 -7.23 -20.44
C ILE A 44 -8.92 -6.19 -20.77
N GLU A 45 -8.47 -5.43 -19.77
CA GLU A 45 -7.37 -4.49 -19.95
C GLU A 45 -6.15 -4.90 -19.12
N ARG A 46 -4.96 -4.70 -19.68
CA ARG A 46 -3.70 -4.90 -18.97
C ARG A 46 -3.32 -3.63 -18.23
N VAL A 47 -3.37 -3.67 -16.90
CA VAL A 47 -3.10 -2.51 -16.03
C VAL A 47 -1.67 -2.47 -15.48
N GLY A 48 -0.93 -3.57 -15.63
CA GLY A 48 0.47 -3.68 -15.22
C GLY A 48 1.13 -4.94 -15.77
N ARG A 49 2.38 -5.20 -15.40
CA ARG A 49 3.09 -6.41 -15.81
C ARG A 49 2.39 -7.65 -15.25
N GLY A 50 1.75 -8.42 -16.14
CA GLY A 50 1.02 -9.63 -15.78
C GLY A 50 -0.21 -9.35 -14.88
N LEU A 51 -0.84 -8.20 -14.98
CA LEU A 51 -2.05 -7.87 -14.25
C LEU A 51 -3.14 -7.41 -15.21
N TYR A 52 -4.32 -8.02 -15.12
CA TYR A 52 -5.45 -7.81 -16.01
C TYR A 52 -6.73 -7.59 -15.21
N ARG A 53 -7.62 -6.71 -15.70
CA ARG A 53 -8.93 -6.42 -15.09
C ARG A 53 -10.04 -6.22 -16.14
N VAL A 54 -11.28 -6.08 -15.68
CA VAL A 54 -12.39 -5.66 -16.54
C VAL A 54 -12.17 -4.20 -16.97
N PRO A 55 -12.33 -3.87 -18.27
CA PRO A 55 -12.18 -2.50 -18.76
C PRO A 55 -13.18 -1.55 -18.09
N GLY A 56 -12.72 -0.32 -17.80
CA GLY A 56 -13.58 0.73 -17.24
C GLY A 56 -14.03 0.54 -15.78
N ARG A 57 -13.69 -0.58 -15.14
CA ARG A 57 -13.99 -0.78 -13.72
C ARG A 57 -13.02 0.01 -12.88
N MET A 58 -13.56 0.83 -11.96
CA MET A 58 -12.73 1.49 -10.95
C MET A 58 -12.17 0.44 -9.98
N PRO A 59 -10.85 0.47 -9.68
CA PRO A 59 -10.27 -0.46 -8.73
C PRO A 59 -10.81 -0.20 -7.31
N THR A 60 -10.94 -1.25 -6.53
CA THR A 60 -11.16 -1.14 -5.09
C THR A 60 -9.94 -0.48 -4.43
N GLU A 61 -10.08 -0.12 -3.17
CA GLU A 61 -8.98 0.47 -2.41
C GLU A 61 -7.76 -0.47 -2.35
N THR A 62 -7.97 -1.75 -2.03
CA THR A 62 -6.91 -2.77 -1.99
C THR A 62 -6.25 -2.93 -3.36
N GLU A 63 -7.04 -3.05 -4.42
CA GLU A 63 -6.57 -3.13 -5.81
C GLU A 63 -5.75 -1.89 -6.20
N SER A 64 -6.12 -0.72 -5.68
CA SER A 64 -5.40 0.54 -5.91
C SER A 64 -3.99 0.52 -5.31
N LEU A 65 -3.84 -0.02 -4.08
CA LEU A 65 -2.52 -0.18 -3.45
C LEU A 65 -1.65 -1.20 -4.22
N GLU A 66 -2.23 -2.30 -4.67
CA GLU A 66 -1.54 -3.32 -5.46
C GLU A 66 -1.05 -2.78 -6.79
N LEU A 67 -1.90 -2.06 -7.52
CA LEU A 67 -1.53 -1.38 -8.77
C LEU A 67 -0.36 -0.42 -8.56
N LEU A 68 -0.42 0.37 -7.50
CA LEU A 68 0.63 1.31 -7.16
C LEU A 68 1.94 0.59 -6.82
N ALA A 69 1.90 -0.46 -6.02
CA ALA A 69 3.09 -1.25 -5.66
C ALA A 69 3.77 -1.86 -6.90
N ILE A 70 3.00 -2.30 -7.90
CA ILE A 70 3.52 -2.83 -9.16
C ILE A 70 4.15 -1.73 -10.03
N LYS A 71 3.47 -0.57 -10.14
CA LYS A 71 3.96 0.55 -10.96
C LYS A 71 5.14 1.30 -10.33
N ALA A 72 5.20 1.32 -8.99
CA ALA A 72 6.22 2.02 -8.21
C ALA A 72 6.87 1.08 -7.16
N PRO A 73 7.67 0.09 -7.56
CA PRO A 73 8.20 -0.93 -6.64
C PRO A 73 9.14 -0.40 -5.55
N ARG A 74 9.65 0.83 -5.70
CA ARG A 74 10.45 1.51 -4.69
C ARG A 74 9.61 2.33 -3.70
N ALA A 75 8.32 2.55 -3.99
CA ALA A 75 7.45 3.26 -3.08
C ALA A 75 7.22 2.46 -1.79
N VAL A 76 7.15 3.18 -0.68
CA VAL A 76 6.75 2.62 0.62
C VAL A 76 5.48 3.34 1.06
N PHE A 77 4.42 2.61 1.31
CA PHE A 77 3.19 3.18 1.86
C PHE A 77 3.47 3.77 3.24
N CYS A 78 3.00 5.00 3.49
CA CYS A 78 3.34 5.75 4.69
C CYS A 78 2.16 6.56 5.21
N LEU A 79 2.32 7.17 6.37
CA LEU A 79 1.33 8.04 7.01
C LEU A 79 -0.09 7.45 6.99
N LEU A 80 -1.09 8.19 6.49
CA LEU A 80 -2.50 7.79 6.53
C LEU A 80 -2.76 6.44 5.84
N THR A 81 -2.06 6.16 4.73
CA THR A 81 -2.18 4.86 4.05
C THR A 81 -1.58 3.72 4.89
N ALA A 82 -0.44 3.94 5.55
CA ALA A 82 0.13 2.94 6.45
C ALA A 82 -0.74 2.75 7.70
N LEU A 83 -1.30 3.83 8.27
CA LEU A 83 -2.26 3.74 9.38
C LEU A 83 -3.46 2.87 9.01
N GLN A 84 -3.99 3.05 7.81
CA GLN A 84 -5.11 2.26 7.30
C GLN A 84 -4.73 0.79 7.08
N VAL A 85 -3.57 0.52 6.47
CA VAL A 85 -3.08 -0.85 6.25
C VAL A 85 -2.89 -1.60 7.58
N HIS A 86 -2.48 -0.88 8.63
CA HIS A 86 -2.30 -1.43 9.98
C HIS A 86 -3.55 -1.37 10.86
N GLU A 87 -4.67 -0.85 10.34
CA GLU A 87 -5.95 -0.71 11.07
C GLU A 87 -5.82 0.19 12.31
N LEU A 88 -5.04 1.27 12.19
CA LEU A 88 -4.79 2.25 13.27
C LEU A 88 -5.60 3.53 13.12
N THR A 89 -6.47 3.62 12.15
CA THR A 89 -7.36 4.76 11.90
C THR A 89 -8.64 4.32 11.23
N THR A 90 -9.70 5.06 11.49
CA THR A 90 -10.97 4.92 10.77
C THR A 90 -11.09 5.91 9.60
N GLN A 91 -10.11 6.78 9.43
CA GLN A 91 -10.10 7.76 8.34
C GLN A 91 -9.80 7.08 7.00
N LEU A 92 -10.58 7.43 5.98
CA LEU A 92 -10.36 7.01 4.60
C LEU A 92 -9.67 8.14 3.83
N PRO A 93 -8.36 8.05 3.60
CA PRO A 93 -7.63 9.10 2.91
C PRO A 93 -8.06 9.15 1.43
N ARG A 94 -8.32 10.36 0.91
CA ARG A 94 -8.71 10.59 -0.49
C ARG A 94 -7.60 10.30 -1.49
N GLN A 95 -6.38 10.10 -1.03
CA GLN A 95 -5.18 9.85 -1.84
C GLN A 95 -4.25 8.86 -1.12
N VAL A 96 -3.52 8.09 -1.90
CA VAL A 96 -2.53 7.14 -1.38
C VAL A 96 -1.24 7.88 -1.03
N TRP A 97 -0.77 7.73 0.20
CA TRP A 97 0.46 8.34 0.69
C TRP A 97 1.63 7.37 0.54
N ILE A 98 2.66 7.80 -0.17
CA ILE A 98 3.87 7.02 -0.37
C ILE A 98 5.13 7.83 -0.05
N ALA A 99 6.11 7.13 0.51
CA ALA A 99 7.47 7.61 0.63
C ALA A 99 8.32 7.11 -0.54
N MET A 100 9.11 7.99 -1.11
CA MET A 100 10.11 7.71 -2.15
C MET A 100 11.49 8.17 -1.68
N PRO A 101 12.57 7.55 -2.15
CA PRO A 101 13.92 8.06 -1.87
C PRO A 101 14.06 9.49 -2.37
N ARG A 102 14.76 10.32 -1.59
CA ARG A 102 15.06 11.70 -1.99
C ARG A 102 15.78 11.72 -3.35
N GLY A 103 15.37 12.63 -4.23
CA GLY A 103 15.87 12.72 -5.60
C GLY A 103 15.24 11.75 -6.60
N SER A 104 14.33 10.87 -6.17
CA SER A 104 13.56 10.03 -7.09
C SER A 104 12.45 10.84 -7.76
N HIS A 105 12.16 10.51 -9.01
CA HIS A 105 10.99 11.03 -9.70
C HIS A 105 9.71 10.44 -9.11
N ALA A 106 8.66 11.27 -9.02
CA ALA A 106 7.35 10.78 -8.66
C ALA A 106 6.84 9.79 -9.72
N PRO A 107 6.20 8.68 -9.33
CA PRO A 107 5.62 7.77 -10.30
C PRO A 107 4.45 8.45 -11.04
N THR A 108 4.39 8.28 -12.36
CA THR A 108 3.25 8.74 -13.16
C THR A 108 2.10 7.74 -13.01
N ILE A 109 1.12 8.10 -12.20
CA ILE A 109 -0.05 7.27 -11.88
C ILE A 109 -1.29 8.16 -11.99
N GLU A 110 -2.17 7.80 -12.93
CA GLU A 110 -3.44 8.53 -13.15
C GLU A 110 -4.42 8.28 -12.01
N TYR A 111 -4.48 7.03 -11.56
CA TYR A 111 -5.35 6.59 -10.47
C TYR A 111 -4.71 5.43 -9.68
N PRO A 112 -4.84 5.41 -8.36
CA PRO A 112 -5.45 6.40 -7.47
C PRO A 112 -4.63 7.70 -7.39
N PRO A 113 -5.23 8.81 -6.90
CA PRO A 113 -4.46 10.00 -6.57
C PRO A 113 -3.36 9.68 -5.56
N VAL A 114 -2.13 10.11 -5.83
CA VAL A 114 -0.96 9.76 -5.02
C VAL A 114 -0.33 11.01 -4.43
N ARG A 115 -0.03 10.96 -3.13
CA ARG A 115 0.79 11.96 -2.46
C ARG A 115 2.18 11.41 -2.18
N VAL A 116 3.17 11.95 -2.85
CA VAL A 116 4.57 11.54 -2.72
C VAL A 116 5.26 12.39 -1.66
N LEU A 117 5.92 11.71 -0.72
CA LEU A 117 6.85 12.30 0.23
C LEU A 117 8.26 11.79 -0.06
N GLN A 118 9.25 12.66 0.00
CA GLN A 118 10.64 12.28 -0.18
C GLN A 118 11.34 12.09 1.17
N PHE A 119 11.84 10.89 1.40
CA PHE A 119 12.61 10.52 2.59
C PHE A 119 14.05 10.23 2.21
N SER A 120 14.97 10.36 3.16
CA SER A 120 16.40 10.11 2.94
C SER A 120 17.03 9.30 4.07
N GLY A 121 18.11 8.56 3.73
CA GLY A 121 18.85 7.76 4.71
C GLY A 121 17.97 6.78 5.48
N ASP A 122 18.24 6.63 6.77
CA ASP A 122 17.55 5.70 7.66
C ASP A 122 16.04 5.98 7.74
N ALA A 123 15.63 7.25 7.61
CA ALA A 123 14.21 7.60 7.61
C ALA A 123 13.44 7.00 6.41
N TYR A 124 14.14 6.66 5.30
CA TYR A 124 13.55 5.93 4.19
C TYR A 124 13.73 4.41 4.31
N ALA A 125 14.93 3.97 4.71
CA ALA A 125 15.32 2.57 4.66
C ALA A 125 14.76 1.73 5.83
N GLU A 126 14.69 2.33 7.03
CA GLU A 126 14.32 1.63 8.25
C GLU A 126 12.82 1.49 8.45
N GLY A 127 12.41 0.37 9.05
CA GLY A 127 11.02 0.12 9.43
C GLY A 127 10.11 -0.26 8.27
N VAL A 128 10.66 -0.70 7.14
CA VAL A 128 9.86 -1.20 6.00
C VAL A 128 9.48 -2.66 6.25
N GLU A 129 8.20 -2.94 6.23
CA GLU A 129 7.60 -4.28 6.27
C GLU A 129 7.06 -4.65 4.89
N ILE A 130 7.03 -5.95 4.62
CA ILE A 130 6.44 -6.50 3.39
C ILE A 130 5.14 -7.21 3.75
N ILE A 131 4.05 -6.65 3.29
CA ILE A 131 2.72 -7.26 3.43
C ILE A 131 2.31 -7.83 2.08
N VAL A 132 2.03 -9.13 2.05
CA VAL A 132 1.59 -9.80 0.82
C VAL A 132 0.07 -9.81 0.77
N ARG A 133 -0.51 -9.18 -0.26
CA ARG A 133 -1.94 -9.23 -0.57
C ARG A 133 -2.12 -9.73 -2.00
N ASP A 134 -2.96 -10.72 -2.19
CA ASP A 134 -3.24 -11.35 -3.51
C ASP A 134 -1.97 -11.56 -4.37
N SER A 135 -0.85 -11.93 -3.69
CA SER A 135 0.48 -12.13 -4.27
C SER A 135 1.19 -10.88 -4.80
N VAL A 136 0.73 -9.67 -4.42
CA VAL A 136 1.51 -8.45 -4.52
C VAL A 136 2.18 -8.16 -3.19
N SER A 137 3.47 -7.90 -3.23
CA SER A 137 4.24 -7.43 -2.07
C SER A 137 4.05 -5.93 -1.94
N LEU A 138 3.36 -5.51 -0.89
CA LEU A 138 3.23 -4.12 -0.50
C LEU A 138 4.37 -3.77 0.45
N ARG A 139 5.15 -2.75 0.13
CA ARG A 139 6.13 -2.17 1.03
C ARG A 139 5.43 -1.11 1.87
N VAL A 140 5.35 -1.33 3.18
CA VAL A 140 4.63 -0.45 4.11
C VAL A 140 5.56 -0.13 5.27
N TYR A 141 5.56 1.08 5.80
CA TYR A 141 6.23 1.32 7.08
C TYR A 141 5.47 0.64 8.21
N GLY A 142 6.20 -0.08 9.07
CA GLY A 142 5.67 -0.72 10.26
C GLY A 142 5.07 0.28 11.25
N VAL A 143 4.32 -0.22 12.20
CA VAL A 143 3.48 0.59 13.11
C VAL A 143 4.27 1.67 13.84
N ALA A 144 5.40 1.32 14.49
CA ALA A 144 6.20 2.29 15.26
C ALA A 144 6.77 3.40 14.37
N LYS A 145 7.26 3.03 13.17
CA LYS A 145 7.77 3.99 12.18
C LYS A 145 6.65 4.89 11.66
N THR A 146 5.49 4.33 11.39
CA THR A 146 4.31 5.09 10.92
C THR A 146 3.87 6.11 11.96
N VAL A 147 3.80 5.74 13.23
CA VAL A 147 3.49 6.68 14.32
C VAL A 147 4.51 7.83 14.38
N ALA A 148 5.81 7.51 14.35
CA ALA A 148 6.86 8.54 14.36
C ALA A 148 6.77 9.48 13.15
N ASP A 149 6.45 8.96 11.97
CA ASP A 149 6.23 9.77 10.77
C ASP A 149 4.98 10.66 10.91
N CYS A 150 3.91 10.19 11.54
CA CYS A 150 2.72 11.01 11.82
C CYS A 150 3.08 12.22 12.70
N PHE A 151 3.89 12.04 13.74
CA PHE A 151 4.41 13.16 14.54
C PHE A 151 5.30 14.10 13.73
N LYS A 152 6.14 13.57 12.84
CA LYS A 152 6.99 14.38 11.94
C LYS A 152 6.16 15.24 11.01
N TYR A 153 5.10 14.70 10.48
CA TYR A 153 4.22 15.35 9.51
C TYR A 153 2.92 15.91 10.13
N ARG A 154 2.86 16.06 11.47
CA ARG A 154 1.69 16.56 12.20
C ARG A 154 1.12 17.87 11.68
N ASN A 155 1.98 18.76 11.15
CA ASN A 155 1.54 20.02 10.55
C ASN A 155 0.85 19.84 9.17
N LYS A 156 0.95 18.64 8.56
CA LYS A 156 0.28 18.31 7.29
C LYS A 156 -0.95 17.45 7.46
N ILE A 157 -0.96 16.58 8.48
CA ILE A 157 -2.02 15.59 8.70
C ILE A 157 -2.86 15.87 9.95
N GLY A 158 -2.41 16.77 10.84
CA GLY A 158 -2.99 17.04 12.15
C GLY A 158 -2.22 16.35 13.28
N LEU A 159 -2.09 17.04 14.42
CA LEU A 159 -1.53 16.44 15.63
C LEU A 159 -2.50 15.41 16.24
N ASP A 160 -3.77 15.64 16.12
CA ASP A 160 -4.86 14.75 16.54
C ASP A 160 -4.73 13.37 15.89
N VAL A 161 -4.45 13.31 14.58
CA VAL A 161 -4.18 12.06 13.87
C VAL A 161 -2.95 11.33 14.42
N ALA A 162 -1.87 12.06 14.71
CA ALA A 162 -0.66 11.46 15.28
C ALA A 162 -0.90 10.90 16.69
N LEU A 163 -1.71 11.59 17.51
CA LEU A 163 -2.08 11.14 18.86
C LEU A 163 -3.03 9.95 18.82
N GLU A 164 -4.01 9.95 17.93
CA GLU A 164 -4.90 8.80 17.69
C GLU A 164 -4.09 7.57 17.29
N ALA A 165 -3.18 7.72 16.31
CA ALA A 165 -2.29 6.65 15.86
C ALA A 165 -1.42 6.08 17.00
N LEU A 166 -0.86 6.94 17.86
CA LEU A 166 -0.07 6.53 19.02
C LEU A 166 -0.91 5.73 20.02
N LYS A 167 -2.11 6.22 20.36
CA LYS A 167 -3.04 5.53 21.27
C LYS A 167 -3.45 4.18 20.70
N ALA A 168 -3.85 4.12 19.43
CA ALA A 168 -4.25 2.88 18.77
C ALA A 168 -3.09 1.86 18.72
N ALA A 169 -1.88 2.30 18.38
CA ALA A 169 -0.70 1.44 18.34
C ALA A 169 -0.39 0.82 19.72
N ARG A 170 -0.52 1.60 20.79
CA ARG A 170 -0.29 1.11 22.16
C ARG A 170 -1.40 0.18 22.63
N SER A 171 -2.67 0.54 22.41
CA SER A 171 -3.81 -0.26 22.85
C SER A 171 -3.90 -1.63 22.18
N THR A 172 -3.43 -1.74 20.93
CA THR A 172 -3.40 -3.01 20.19
C THR A 172 -2.19 -3.88 20.53
N GLY A 173 -1.24 -3.39 21.35
CA GLY A 173 -0.01 -4.12 21.69
C GLY A 173 0.94 -4.34 20.50
N LYS A 174 0.71 -3.67 19.37
CA LYS A 174 1.50 -3.84 18.13
C LYS A 174 2.90 -3.23 18.20
N VAL A 175 3.19 -2.41 19.23
CA VAL A 175 4.49 -1.74 19.39
C VAL A 175 4.90 -1.66 20.85
N THR A 176 6.21 -1.70 21.08
CA THR A 176 6.82 -1.42 22.39
C THR A 176 7.17 0.07 22.54
N ALA A 177 7.42 0.52 23.76
CA ALA A 177 7.92 1.86 24.01
C ALA A 177 9.31 2.06 23.36
N ASP A 178 10.16 1.03 23.40
CA ASP A 178 11.50 1.07 22.81
C ASP A 178 11.44 1.23 21.28
N ASP A 179 10.52 0.55 20.61
CA ASP A 179 10.31 0.70 19.16
C ASP A 179 9.91 2.14 18.81
N LEU A 180 8.99 2.71 19.58
CA LEU A 180 8.55 4.10 19.39
C LEU A 180 9.70 5.08 19.61
N TRP A 181 10.52 4.89 20.65
CA TRP A 181 11.70 5.72 20.90
C TRP A 181 12.77 5.58 19.82
N ARG A 182 13.02 4.36 19.34
CA ARG A 182 13.93 4.11 18.24
C ARG A 182 13.53 4.91 17.00
N PHE A 183 12.28 4.79 16.57
CA PHE A 183 11.82 5.50 15.37
C PHE A 183 11.63 7.00 15.59
N ALA A 184 11.31 7.45 16.79
CA ALA A 184 11.31 8.87 17.14
C ALA A 184 12.69 9.52 16.93
N LYS A 185 13.78 8.80 17.25
CA LYS A 185 15.16 9.25 16.98
C LYS A 185 15.48 9.25 15.49
N ILE A 186 15.20 8.17 14.77
CA ILE A 186 15.41 8.03 13.32
C ILE A 186 14.65 9.13 12.55
N CYS A 187 13.42 9.39 12.91
CA CYS A 187 12.59 10.43 12.30
C CYS A 187 12.89 11.84 12.80
N ARG A 188 13.76 11.99 13.80
CA ARG A 188 14.15 13.27 14.44
C ARG A 188 12.96 14.00 15.07
N VAL A 189 12.11 13.26 15.75
CA VAL A 189 10.92 13.77 16.46
C VAL A 189 10.89 13.36 17.93
N ALA A 190 12.00 12.86 18.48
CA ALA A 190 12.07 12.37 19.85
C ALA A 190 11.62 13.43 20.88
N ASN A 191 12.06 14.70 20.73
CA ASN A 191 11.63 15.77 21.62
C ASN A 191 10.14 16.11 21.51
N VAL A 192 9.57 15.95 20.30
CA VAL A 192 8.14 16.17 20.06
C VAL A 192 7.30 15.05 20.66
N MET A 193 7.76 13.80 20.54
CA MET A 193 7.02 12.63 21.01
C MET A 193 7.17 12.40 22.53
N ARG A 194 8.26 12.89 23.15
CA ARG A 194 8.58 12.65 24.55
C ARG A 194 7.40 12.86 25.51
N PRO A 195 6.72 14.03 25.56
CA PRO A 195 5.66 14.27 26.53
C PRO A 195 4.48 13.29 26.37
N TYR A 196 4.24 12.84 25.14
CA TYR A 196 3.15 11.89 24.85
C TYR A 196 3.54 10.45 25.20
N LEU A 197 4.80 10.08 25.01
CA LEU A 197 5.30 8.75 25.39
C LEU A 197 5.37 8.60 26.91
N GLU A 198 5.82 9.64 27.63
CA GLU A 198 5.86 9.67 29.10
C GLU A 198 4.46 9.64 29.71
N ALA A 199 3.47 10.26 29.09
CA ALA A 199 2.08 10.25 29.56
C ALA A 199 1.36 8.90 29.34
N LEU A 200 1.89 8.01 28.52
CA LEU A 200 1.33 6.69 28.20
C LEU A 200 2.05 5.53 28.90
N GLY A 201 3.15 5.82 29.59
CA GLY A 201 3.92 4.84 30.40
C GLY A 201 3.34 4.78 31.77
#